data_c10a760050ee4538f4e99d5c17b95563
#
_entry.id   c10a760050ee4538f4e99d5c17b95563
#
_cell.length_a   1.000
_cell.length_b   1.000
_cell.length_c   1.000
_cell.angle_alpha   90.00
_cell.angle_beta   90.00
_cell.angle_gamma   90.00
#
_symmetry.space_group_name_H-M   'P 1'
#
loop_
_entity.id
_entity.type
_entity.pdbx_description
1 polymer ?
#
loop_
_entity_poly.entity_id
_entity_poly.type
_entity_poly.pdbx_seq_one_letter_code
_entity_poly.pdbx_strand_id
1 'polypeptide(L)'
;MAIRDIGGSFTTGPLQLRDAALFTDLYELTMAAAFFRHGIRGPATFSLFVRRLPETRAFLVAAGLEDTLDFLHALHFSPAAVAHLRTLGLFDDAFLEWLVGFRFTGAVRAVPEGTVVFADEPILEVTGPILEAQMVESAVINFCHLQTLLTSKAARVVLAAGDRSVAEFGLRRTAGIDAALKAARCAYVAGCDLTSNVLAGMEYAIPVTGTMAHSFVTAFASELESCRLFAETVPAGAVLRRHRDDTVAAPHQAVEVAGRLASQGRR
;
A
#
# COMPACT_ATOMS: atom_id res chain seq x y z
N MET A 1 -18.70 -20.37 18.85
CA MET A 1 -17.32 -20.43 18.30
C MET A 1 -16.55 -19.28 18.94
N ALA A 2 -15.69 -19.59 19.93
CA ALA A 2 -14.97 -18.55 20.67
C ALA A 2 -13.89 -17.94 19.75
N ILE A 3 -13.90 -16.63 19.60
CA ILE A 3 -12.81 -15.89 18.96
C ILE A 3 -11.59 -16.08 19.89
N ARG A 4 -10.57 -16.78 19.42
CA ARG A 4 -9.28 -16.82 20.12
C ARG A 4 -8.73 -15.40 20.19
N ASP A 5 -8.46 -14.96 21.40
CA ASP A 5 -7.68 -13.75 21.64
C ASP A 5 -6.28 -13.98 21.08
N ILE A 6 -6.04 -13.48 19.86
CA ILE A 6 -4.73 -13.51 19.22
C ILE A 6 -3.88 -12.32 19.69
N GLY A 7 -4.02 -11.92 20.96
CA GLY A 7 -3.15 -11.02 21.76
C GLY A 7 -2.12 -10.19 20.99
N GLY A 8 -2.52 -9.49 19.96
CA GLY A 8 -1.69 -8.62 19.15
C GLY A 8 -2.27 -7.23 19.09
N SER A 9 -1.55 -6.26 19.61
CA SER A 9 -1.84 -4.85 19.36
C SER A 9 -1.82 -4.60 17.86
N PHE A 10 -2.94 -4.19 17.26
CA PHE A 10 -2.99 -3.66 15.91
C PHE A 10 -2.29 -2.30 15.91
N THR A 11 -0.97 -2.30 15.75
CA THR A 11 -0.24 -1.06 15.49
C THR A 11 -0.34 -0.78 14.00
N THR A 12 -1.24 0.13 13.66
CA THR A 12 -1.43 0.69 12.33
C THR A 12 -0.43 1.82 12.11
N GLY A 13 0.81 1.47 11.93
CA GLY A 13 1.85 2.34 11.36
C GLY A 13 2.49 1.62 10.18
N PRO A 14 3.47 2.17 9.47
CA PRO A 14 4.27 1.40 8.55
C PRO A 14 4.69 0.12 9.28
N LEU A 15 4.44 -1.01 8.70
CA LEU A 15 4.37 -2.33 9.35
C LEU A 15 5.53 -2.50 10.36
N GLN A 16 5.31 -2.17 11.63
CA GLN A 16 6.22 -2.56 12.69
C GLN A 16 5.98 -4.04 12.99
N LEU A 17 6.39 -4.88 12.04
CA LEU A 17 6.51 -6.31 12.29
C LEU A 17 7.58 -6.48 13.36
N ARG A 18 7.20 -6.92 14.55
CA ARG A 18 8.13 -7.17 15.66
C ARG A 18 9.33 -8.02 15.25
N ASP A 19 9.13 -8.89 14.27
CA ASP A 19 10.12 -9.81 13.73
C ASP A 19 10.13 -9.73 12.19
N ALA A 20 10.29 -8.51 11.66
CA ALA A 20 10.26 -8.23 10.22
C ALA A 20 11.27 -9.09 9.43
N ALA A 21 12.36 -9.50 10.04
CA ALA A 21 13.35 -10.40 9.44
C ALA A 21 12.80 -11.80 9.10
N LEU A 22 11.69 -12.21 9.73
CA LEU A 22 11.01 -13.47 9.39
C LEU A 22 10.03 -13.32 8.22
N PHE A 23 9.83 -12.10 7.71
CA PHE A 23 9.05 -11.86 6.50
C PHE A 23 9.91 -12.16 5.27
N THR A 24 10.23 -13.42 5.10
CA THR A 24 11.06 -13.98 4.03
C THR A 24 10.62 -15.40 3.71
N ASP A 25 10.92 -15.88 2.53
CA ASP A 25 10.71 -17.28 2.18
C ASP A 25 11.81 -18.15 2.78
N LEU A 26 11.47 -19.37 3.23
CA LEU A 26 12.40 -20.26 3.91
C LEU A 26 13.66 -20.57 3.08
N TYR A 27 13.53 -20.65 1.74
CA TYR A 27 14.66 -20.95 0.86
C TYR A 27 15.78 -19.92 0.96
N GLU A 28 15.45 -18.67 1.24
CA GLU A 28 16.43 -17.60 1.40
C GLU A 28 17.32 -17.83 2.62
N LEU A 29 16.72 -18.23 3.74
CA LEU A 29 17.45 -18.57 4.94
C LEU A 29 18.28 -19.86 4.78
N THR A 30 17.74 -20.88 4.09
CA THR A 30 18.49 -22.12 3.86
C THR A 30 19.65 -21.94 2.90
N MET A 31 19.50 -21.11 1.86
CA MET A 31 20.60 -20.73 0.96
C MET A 31 21.63 -19.88 1.70
N ALA A 32 21.20 -18.90 2.52
CA ALA A 32 22.11 -18.09 3.33
C ALA A 32 22.92 -18.96 4.31
N ALA A 33 22.29 -19.95 4.96
CA ALA A 33 23.00 -20.91 5.82
C ALA A 33 24.04 -21.72 5.04
N ALA A 34 23.71 -22.15 3.81
CA ALA A 34 24.66 -22.84 2.95
C ALA A 34 25.83 -21.92 2.54
N PHE A 35 25.59 -20.70 2.14
CA PHE A 35 26.64 -19.71 1.84
C PHE A 35 27.51 -19.45 3.07
N PHE A 36 26.88 -19.27 4.24
CA PHE A 36 27.58 -19.05 5.50
C PHE A 36 28.53 -20.20 5.82
N ARG A 37 28.04 -21.47 5.76
CA ARG A 37 28.79 -22.68 6.07
C ARG A 37 29.97 -22.89 5.13
N HIS A 38 29.82 -22.55 3.86
CA HIS A 38 30.85 -22.73 2.84
C HIS A 38 31.73 -21.49 2.63
N GLY A 39 31.57 -20.44 3.44
CA GLY A 39 32.40 -19.23 3.36
C GLY A 39 32.18 -18.39 2.10
N ILE A 40 31.05 -18.53 1.42
CA ILE A 40 30.70 -17.76 0.24
C ILE A 40 30.22 -16.36 0.68
N ARG A 41 31.06 -15.32 0.49
CA ARG A 41 30.80 -13.97 1.03
C ARG A 41 31.05 -12.85 0.02
N GLY A 42 31.25 -13.18 -1.26
CA GLY A 42 31.51 -12.20 -2.30
C GLY A 42 30.33 -11.25 -2.50
N PRO A 43 30.56 -10.10 -3.15
CA PRO A 43 29.49 -9.17 -3.49
C PRO A 43 28.59 -9.78 -4.58
N ALA A 44 27.29 -9.45 -4.49
CA ALA A 44 26.29 -9.78 -5.51
C ALA A 44 25.38 -8.58 -5.75
N THR A 45 24.86 -8.48 -6.95
CA THR A 45 23.82 -7.49 -7.31
C THR A 45 22.61 -8.24 -7.83
N PHE A 46 21.47 -7.94 -7.23
CA PHE A 46 20.16 -8.46 -7.65
C PHE A 46 19.31 -7.31 -8.19
N SER A 47 18.76 -7.50 -9.40
CA SER A 47 17.94 -6.49 -10.07
C SER A 47 16.49 -6.91 -10.09
N LEU A 48 15.61 -6.03 -9.58
CA LEU A 48 14.16 -6.16 -9.69
C LEU A 48 13.68 -5.48 -10.98
N PHE A 49 13.03 -6.24 -11.83
CA PHE A 49 12.43 -5.76 -13.07
C PHE A 49 11.20 -6.59 -13.45
N VAL A 50 10.38 -6.09 -14.37
CA VAL A 50 9.21 -6.81 -14.88
C VAL A 50 9.55 -7.42 -16.22
N ARG A 51 9.54 -8.75 -16.32
CA ARG A 51 9.90 -9.49 -17.54
C ARG A 51 8.95 -9.26 -18.69
N ARG A 52 7.65 -9.14 -18.40
CA ARG A 52 6.60 -9.01 -19.43
C ARG A 52 5.43 -8.23 -18.88
N LEU A 53 4.96 -7.27 -19.63
CA LEU A 53 3.70 -6.59 -19.36
C LEU A 53 2.53 -7.35 -19.99
N PRO A 54 1.35 -7.38 -19.35
CA PRO A 54 0.13 -7.82 -20.01
C PRO A 54 -0.16 -6.98 -21.25
N GLU A 55 -0.76 -7.56 -22.29
CA GLU A 55 -1.09 -6.84 -23.55
C GLU A 55 -1.93 -5.57 -23.32
N THR A 56 -2.71 -5.55 -22.24
CA THR A 56 -3.54 -4.40 -21.86
C THR A 56 -2.78 -3.30 -21.13
N ARG A 57 -1.46 -3.44 -20.91
CA ARG A 57 -0.62 -2.48 -20.18
C ARG A 57 0.60 -2.10 -21.01
N ALA A 58 0.71 -0.81 -21.33
CA ALA A 58 1.86 -0.29 -22.06
C ALA A 58 3.04 0.09 -21.14
N PHE A 59 2.78 0.37 -19.86
CA PHE A 59 3.78 0.80 -18.87
C PHE A 59 3.34 0.45 -17.44
N LEU A 60 4.28 0.59 -16.52
CA LEU A 60 4.04 0.60 -15.08
C LEU A 60 4.53 1.93 -14.48
N VAL A 61 4.10 2.21 -13.26
CA VAL A 61 4.58 3.34 -12.45
C VAL A 61 5.21 2.76 -11.19
N ALA A 62 6.51 2.95 -11.02
CA ALA A 62 7.28 2.39 -9.93
C ALA A 62 6.85 2.95 -8.58
N ALA A 63 6.70 2.09 -7.58
CA ALA A 63 6.43 2.46 -6.18
C ALA A 63 6.87 1.33 -5.23
N GLY A 64 6.95 1.62 -3.92
CA GLY A 64 7.37 0.69 -2.88
C GLY A 64 8.82 0.86 -2.45
N LEU A 65 9.51 1.86 -2.93
CA LEU A 65 10.90 2.15 -2.56
C LEU A 65 11.01 2.59 -1.10
N GLU A 66 10.11 3.45 -0.63
CA GLU A 66 10.13 3.95 0.75
C GLU A 66 10.01 2.82 1.77
N ASP A 67 8.98 1.96 1.63
CA ASP A 67 8.82 0.79 2.49
C ASP A 67 10.02 -0.17 2.42
N THR A 68 10.61 -0.33 1.24
CA THR A 68 11.80 -1.15 1.03
C THR A 68 12.99 -0.61 1.82
N LEU A 69 13.23 0.70 1.77
CA LEU A 69 14.32 1.34 2.49
C LEU A 69 14.12 1.29 4.01
N ASP A 70 12.90 1.54 4.48
CA ASP A 70 12.54 1.46 5.90
C ASP A 70 12.74 0.04 6.43
N PHE A 71 12.31 -0.96 5.67
CA PHE A 71 12.54 -2.37 6.00
C PHE A 71 14.02 -2.70 6.11
N LEU A 72 14.83 -2.33 5.11
CA LEU A 72 16.25 -2.63 5.09
C LEU A 72 17.02 -1.94 6.23
N HIS A 73 16.65 -0.71 6.57
CA HIS A 73 17.21 0.02 7.71
C HIS A 73 16.88 -0.63 9.05
N ALA A 74 15.65 -1.11 9.20
CA ALA A 74 15.17 -1.75 10.42
C ALA A 74 15.54 -3.23 10.53
N LEU A 75 16.06 -3.84 9.46
CA LEU A 75 16.24 -5.28 9.35
C LEU A 75 17.24 -5.83 10.36
N HIS A 76 16.74 -6.64 11.27
CA HIS A 76 17.51 -7.37 12.27
C HIS A 76 16.72 -8.60 12.75
N PHE A 77 17.43 -9.63 13.19
CA PHE A 77 16.80 -10.79 13.82
C PHE A 77 16.74 -10.59 15.32
N SER A 78 15.52 -10.50 15.87
CA SER A 78 15.31 -10.46 17.31
C SER A 78 15.70 -11.78 17.97
N PRO A 79 15.97 -11.81 19.29
CA PRO A 79 16.19 -13.08 20.01
C PRO A 79 15.00 -14.04 19.85
N ALA A 80 13.77 -13.54 19.78
CA ALA A 80 12.58 -14.34 19.57
C ALA A 80 12.54 -14.95 18.16
N ALA A 81 12.91 -14.18 17.13
CA ALA A 81 13.03 -14.67 15.77
C ALA A 81 14.07 -15.80 15.65
N VAL A 82 15.26 -15.61 16.22
CA VAL A 82 16.31 -16.64 16.23
C VAL A 82 15.87 -17.88 17.02
N ALA A 83 15.20 -17.71 18.15
CA ALA A 83 14.65 -18.83 18.91
C ALA A 83 13.62 -19.62 18.10
N HIS A 84 12.75 -18.93 17.34
CA HIS A 84 11.82 -19.59 16.44
C HIS A 84 12.54 -20.37 15.34
N LEU A 85 13.54 -19.78 14.66
CA LEU A 85 14.32 -20.48 13.63
C LEU A 85 15.03 -21.73 14.19
N ARG A 86 15.50 -21.68 15.44
CA ARG A 86 16.09 -22.84 16.13
C ARG A 86 15.10 -24.00 16.26
N THR A 87 13.81 -23.73 16.50
CA THR A 87 12.78 -24.79 16.61
C THR A 87 12.53 -25.54 15.32
N LEU A 88 12.92 -24.96 14.16
CA LEU A 88 12.75 -25.62 12.86
C LEU A 88 13.76 -26.79 12.68
N GLY A 89 14.88 -26.81 13.42
CA GLY A 89 15.89 -27.87 13.33
C GLY A 89 16.66 -27.90 12.00
N LEU A 90 16.61 -26.80 11.22
CA LEU A 90 17.23 -26.71 9.88
C LEU A 90 18.59 -26.02 9.89
N PHE A 91 18.92 -25.27 10.94
CA PHE A 91 20.07 -24.39 11.01
C PHE A 91 21.01 -24.79 12.12
N ASP A 92 22.32 -24.70 11.87
CA ASP A 92 23.33 -24.92 12.92
C ASP A 92 23.46 -23.69 13.84
N ASP A 93 24.00 -23.91 15.03
CA ASP A 93 24.15 -22.87 16.05
C ASP A 93 25.01 -21.70 15.57
N ALA A 94 26.07 -21.95 14.80
CA ALA A 94 26.96 -20.90 14.30
C ALA A 94 26.23 -19.92 13.35
N PHE A 95 25.36 -20.42 12.47
CA PHE A 95 24.56 -19.58 11.61
C PHE A 95 23.52 -18.80 12.42
N LEU A 96 22.85 -19.44 13.39
CA LEU A 96 21.88 -18.77 14.26
C LEU A 96 22.52 -17.65 15.09
N GLU A 97 23.73 -17.86 15.61
CA GLU A 97 24.50 -16.82 16.30
C GLU A 97 24.88 -15.66 15.37
N TRP A 98 25.26 -15.97 14.13
CA TRP A 98 25.53 -14.93 13.13
C TRP A 98 24.29 -14.08 12.83
N LEU A 99 23.08 -14.67 12.76
CA LEU A 99 21.84 -13.95 12.56
C LEU A 99 21.54 -12.94 13.68
N VAL A 100 21.94 -13.18 14.92
CA VAL A 100 21.76 -12.20 16.02
C VAL A 100 22.46 -10.88 15.72
N GLY A 101 23.64 -10.94 15.11
CA GLY A 101 24.41 -9.75 14.69
C GLY A 101 24.06 -9.21 13.32
N PHE A 102 23.13 -9.83 12.62
CA PHE A 102 22.81 -9.47 11.24
C PHE A 102 22.30 -8.03 11.12
N ARG A 103 22.84 -7.31 10.14
CA ARG A 103 22.35 -6.02 9.65
C ARG A 103 22.59 -5.99 8.14
N PHE A 104 21.68 -5.34 7.42
CA PHE A 104 21.90 -5.10 6.00
C PHE A 104 22.94 -3.99 5.84
N THR A 105 24.04 -4.28 5.14
CA THR A 105 25.15 -3.35 4.90
C THR A 105 25.29 -2.99 3.41
N GLY A 106 24.42 -3.54 2.56
CA GLY A 106 24.44 -3.32 1.12
C GLY A 106 23.96 -1.93 0.72
N ALA A 107 23.95 -1.70 -0.58
CA ALA A 107 23.44 -0.47 -1.20
C ALA A 107 22.22 -0.78 -2.07
N VAL A 108 21.29 0.18 -2.14
CA VAL A 108 20.14 0.14 -3.03
C VAL A 108 20.26 1.25 -4.06
N ARG A 109 20.06 0.90 -5.32
CA ARG A 109 19.90 1.82 -6.44
C ARG A 109 18.52 1.61 -7.03
N ALA A 110 17.72 2.66 -7.16
CA ALA A 110 16.34 2.54 -7.64
C ALA A 110 15.93 3.78 -8.43
N VAL A 111 14.90 3.63 -9.25
CA VAL A 111 14.20 4.78 -9.83
C VAL A 111 13.34 5.42 -8.74
N PRO A 112 13.13 6.75 -8.74
CA PRO A 112 12.19 7.40 -7.84
C PRO A 112 10.77 6.84 -7.99
N GLU A 113 10.00 6.83 -6.91
CA GLU A 113 8.58 6.50 -6.99
C GLU A 113 7.84 7.48 -7.92
N GLY A 114 6.83 6.99 -8.63
CA GLY A 114 6.13 7.76 -9.66
C GLY A 114 6.78 7.70 -11.05
N THR A 115 7.99 7.12 -11.18
CA THR A 115 8.65 6.96 -12.48
C THR A 115 7.92 5.94 -13.34
N VAL A 116 7.69 6.28 -14.61
CA VAL A 116 7.19 5.34 -15.62
C VAL A 116 8.32 4.38 -16.00
N VAL A 117 8.03 3.08 -15.95
CA VAL A 117 8.97 2.01 -16.30
C VAL A 117 8.33 1.01 -17.26
N PHE A 118 9.18 0.34 -18.04
CA PHE A 118 8.77 -0.65 -19.03
C PHE A 118 9.30 -2.05 -18.70
N ALA A 119 8.92 -3.05 -19.51
CA ALA A 119 9.47 -4.39 -19.35
C ALA A 119 10.99 -4.40 -19.54
N ASP A 120 11.66 -5.29 -18.82
CA ASP A 120 13.12 -5.51 -18.84
C ASP A 120 13.97 -4.30 -18.36
N GLU A 121 13.34 -3.26 -17.80
CA GLU A 121 14.06 -2.14 -17.16
C GLU A 121 14.18 -2.36 -15.65
N PRO A 122 15.38 -2.22 -15.06
CA PRO A 122 15.56 -2.33 -13.61
C PRO A 122 14.80 -1.22 -12.87
N ILE A 123 13.92 -1.62 -11.96
CA ILE A 123 13.20 -0.71 -11.05
C ILE A 123 14.06 -0.43 -9.82
N LEU A 124 14.72 -1.48 -9.31
CA LEU A 124 15.54 -1.42 -8.12
C LEU A 124 16.65 -2.48 -8.23
N GLU A 125 17.84 -2.14 -7.72
CA GLU A 125 18.97 -3.04 -7.60
C GLU A 125 19.47 -3.03 -6.15
N VAL A 126 19.71 -4.22 -5.61
CA VAL A 126 20.33 -4.43 -4.30
C VAL A 126 21.73 -5.00 -4.50
N THR A 127 22.75 -4.31 -4.01
CA THR A 127 24.15 -4.74 -4.08
C THR A 127 24.72 -4.87 -2.69
N GLY A 128 25.34 -6.00 -2.37
CA GLY A 128 25.95 -6.23 -1.06
C GLY A 128 26.61 -7.61 -0.98
N PRO A 129 27.09 -8.02 0.21
CA PRO A 129 27.47 -9.41 0.42
C PRO A 129 26.32 -10.34 0.03
N ILE A 130 26.63 -11.43 -0.69
CA ILE A 130 25.60 -12.31 -1.28
C ILE A 130 24.59 -12.82 -0.23
N LEU A 131 25.04 -13.10 0.99
CA LEU A 131 24.15 -13.51 2.07
C LEU A 131 23.10 -12.46 2.41
N GLU A 132 23.51 -11.20 2.45
CA GLU A 132 22.62 -10.08 2.80
C GLU A 132 21.70 -9.73 1.65
N ALA A 133 22.27 -9.58 0.45
CA ALA A 133 21.54 -9.15 -0.73
C ALA A 133 20.47 -10.17 -1.16
N GLN A 134 20.74 -11.47 -0.95
CA GLN A 134 19.81 -12.52 -1.29
C GLN A 134 18.67 -12.64 -0.25
N MET A 135 18.95 -12.52 1.05
CA MET A 135 17.93 -12.68 2.10
C MET A 135 16.82 -11.63 2.09
N VAL A 136 17.00 -10.51 1.38
CA VAL A 136 16.01 -9.45 1.32
C VAL A 136 15.07 -9.55 0.10
N GLU A 137 15.28 -10.52 -0.77
CA GLU A 137 14.57 -10.69 -2.05
C GLU A 137 13.05 -10.70 -1.87
N SER A 138 12.51 -11.62 -1.05
CA SER A 138 11.06 -11.78 -0.88
C SER A 138 10.38 -10.51 -0.39
N ALA A 139 10.97 -9.81 0.57
CA ALA A 139 10.43 -8.59 1.11
C ALA A 139 10.46 -7.44 0.08
N VAL A 140 11.58 -7.25 -0.60
CA VAL A 140 11.76 -6.22 -1.63
C VAL A 140 10.78 -6.43 -2.78
N ILE A 141 10.65 -7.66 -3.27
CA ILE A 141 9.68 -7.98 -4.32
C ILE A 141 8.25 -7.70 -3.84
N ASN A 142 7.90 -8.12 -2.63
CA ASN A 142 6.55 -7.93 -2.09
C ASN A 142 6.16 -6.46 -2.04
N PHE A 143 7.00 -5.60 -1.45
CA PHE A 143 6.74 -4.16 -1.34
C PHE A 143 6.64 -3.48 -2.70
N CYS A 144 7.61 -3.71 -3.57
CA CYS A 144 7.62 -3.08 -4.90
C CYS A 144 6.51 -3.62 -5.80
N HIS A 145 6.22 -4.93 -5.76
CA HIS A 145 5.19 -5.53 -6.62
C HIS A 145 3.80 -4.97 -6.31
N LEU A 146 3.35 -5.06 -5.05
CA LEU A 146 2.02 -4.58 -4.66
C LEU A 146 1.85 -3.10 -5.01
N GLN A 147 2.79 -2.27 -4.61
CA GLN A 147 2.67 -0.83 -4.75
C GLN A 147 2.81 -0.38 -6.21
N THR A 148 3.74 -0.94 -6.97
CA THR A 148 3.83 -0.68 -8.42
C THR A 148 2.55 -1.10 -9.16
N LEU A 149 1.93 -2.23 -8.77
CA LEU A 149 0.67 -2.68 -9.36
C LEU A 149 -0.48 -1.69 -9.08
N LEU A 150 -0.61 -1.24 -7.83
CA LEU A 150 -1.66 -0.31 -7.40
C LEU A 150 -1.47 1.08 -8.04
N THR A 151 -0.24 1.60 -8.01
CA THR A 151 0.09 2.90 -8.62
C THR A 151 -0.16 2.90 -10.12
N SER A 152 0.28 1.85 -10.81
CA SER A 152 0.05 1.71 -12.25
C SER A 152 -1.43 1.61 -12.62
N LYS A 153 -2.23 0.97 -11.77
CA LYS A 153 -3.69 0.91 -11.96
C LYS A 153 -4.34 2.27 -11.77
N ALA A 154 -3.95 2.99 -10.72
CA ALA A 154 -4.45 4.33 -10.43
C ALA A 154 -4.04 5.34 -11.51
N ALA A 155 -2.81 5.31 -11.99
CA ALA A 155 -2.31 6.18 -13.05
C ALA A 155 -3.15 6.10 -14.33
N ARG A 156 -3.63 4.91 -14.71
CA ARG A 156 -4.53 4.75 -15.85
C ARG A 156 -5.90 5.41 -15.64
N VAL A 157 -6.40 5.39 -14.40
CA VAL A 157 -7.65 6.08 -14.04
C VAL A 157 -7.46 7.59 -14.12
N VAL A 158 -6.35 8.10 -13.58
CA VAL A 158 -6.01 9.53 -13.63
C VAL A 158 -5.85 10.00 -15.08
N LEU A 159 -5.13 9.26 -15.92
CA LEU A 159 -4.99 9.58 -17.34
C LEU A 159 -6.35 9.61 -18.06
N ALA A 160 -7.24 8.67 -17.77
CA ALA A 160 -8.57 8.64 -18.36
C ALA A 160 -9.49 9.77 -17.84
N ALA A 161 -9.25 10.28 -16.63
CA ALA A 161 -10.00 11.39 -16.05
C ALA A 161 -9.65 12.74 -16.69
N GLY A 162 -8.44 12.89 -17.27
CA GLY A 162 -7.94 14.16 -17.79
C GLY A 162 -7.86 15.21 -16.70
N ASP A 163 -8.50 16.35 -16.90
CA ASP A 163 -8.50 17.48 -15.94
C ASP A 163 -9.48 17.30 -14.76
N ARG A 164 -10.17 16.15 -14.66
CA ARG A 164 -11.12 15.90 -13.58
C ARG A 164 -10.40 15.39 -12.35
N SER A 165 -10.80 15.90 -11.18
CA SER A 165 -10.31 15.39 -9.89
C SER A 165 -10.70 13.92 -9.70
N VAL A 166 -9.76 13.13 -9.18
CA VAL A 166 -9.92 11.70 -8.90
C VAL A 166 -9.75 11.46 -7.41
N ALA A 167 -10.76 10.86 -6.79
CA ALA A 167 -10.71 10.43 -5.40
C ALA A 167 -10.63 8.90 -5.29
N GLU A 168 -9.71 8.40 -4.45
CA GLU A 168 -9.57 7.00 -4.15
C GLU A 168 -10.63 6.55 -3.13
N PHE A 169 -11.44 5.54 -3.45
CA PHE A 169 -12.52 4.98 -2.62
C PHE A 169 -12.44 3.45 -2.47
N GLY A 170 -11.25 2.88 -2.59
CA GLY A 170 -11.02 1.43 -2.63
C GLY A 170 -10.89 0.75 -1.27
N LEU A 171 -10.80 1.48 -0.15
CA LEU A 171 -10.49 0.96 1.19
C LEU A 171 -11.15 -0.40 1.48
N ARG A 172 -12.47 -0.50 1.35
CA ARG A 172 -13.24 -1.72 1.65
C ARG A 172 -13.12 -2.84 0.60
N ARG A 173 -12.33 -2.64 -0.46
CA ARG A 173 -12.09 -3.58 -1.57
C ARG A 173 -10.66 -4.08 -1.61
N THR A 174 -9.81 -3.61 -0.70
CA THR A 174 -8.41 -4.04 -0.57
C THR A 174 -8.27 -5.20 0.42
N ALA A 175 -7.17 -5.93 0.31
CA ALA A 175 -6.91 -7.13 1.08
C ALA A 175 -6.24 -6.82 2.44
N GLY A 176 -7.00 -6.24 3.37
CA GLY A 176 -6.54 -5.92 4.71
C GLY A 176 -6.13 -4.46 4.90
N ILE A 177 -5.80 -4.10 6.15
CA ILE A 177 -5.57 -2.72 6.58
C ILE A 177 -4.34 -2.13 5.89
N ASP A 178 -3.22 -2.86 5.90
CA ASP A 178 -1.96 -2.41 5.29
C ASP A 178 -2.13 -2.16 3.78
N ALA A 179 -2.71 -3.12 3.06
CA ALA A 179 -2.98 -2.95 1.63
C ALA A 179 -3.92 -1.77 1.34
N ALA A 180 -4.86 -1.46 2.26
CA ALA A 180 -5.76 -0.32 2.11
C ALA A 180 -5.04 1.02 2.31
N LEU A 181 -4.10 1.10 3.26
CA LEU A 181 -3.27 2.28 3.46
C LEU A 181 -2.35 2.50 2.25
N LYS A 182 -1.67 1.46 1.82
CA LYS A 182 -0.78 1.50 0.65
C LYS A 182 -1.54 1.83 -0.64
N ALA A 183 -2.77 1.33 -0.81
CA ALA A 183 -3.60 1.67 -1.97
C ALA A 183 -3.91 3.16 -2.05
N ALA A 184 -4.25 3.79 -0.93
CA ALA A 184 -4.48 5.23 -0.88
C ALA A 184 -3.20 6.03 -1.21
N ARG A 185 -2.06 5.66 -0.63
CA ARG A 185 -0.75 6.28 -0.93
C ARG A 185 -0.38 6.12 -2.40
N CYS A 186 -0.47 4.90 -2.92
CA CYS A 186 -0.17 4.59 -4.33
C CYS A 186 -1.07 5.36 -5.31
N ALA A 187 -2.35 5.51 -4.98
CA ALA A 187 -3.26 6.31 -5.78
C ALA A 187 -2.86 7.80 -5.78
N TYR A 188 -2.42 8.33 -4.64
CA TYR A 188 -1.95 9.70 -4.53
C TYR A 188 -0.64 9.91 -5.30
N VAL A 189 0.33 9.00 -5.20
CA VAL A 189 1.57 9.01 -6.03
C VAL A 189 1.25 8.99 -7.52
N ALA A 190 0.18 8.29 -7.92
CA ALA A 190 -0.28 8.23 -9.31
C ALA A 190 -1.03 9.48 -9.79
N GLY A 191 -1.32 10.45 -8.91
CA GLY A 191 -2.00 11.70 -9.23
C GLY A 191 -3.49 11.74 -8.86
N CYS A 192 -4.00 10.83 -8.00
CA CYS A 192 -5.29 11.03 -7.35
C CYS A 192 -5.18 12.19 -6.35
N ASP A 193 -6.19 13.05 -6.29
CA ASP A 193 -6.17 14.25 -5.45
C ASP A 193 -6.56 13.97 -3.99
N LEU A 194 -7.38 12.95 -3.76
CA LEU A 194 -8.07 12.72 -2.49
C LEU A 194 -8.20 11.21 -2.22
N THR A 195 -8.39 10.87 -0.93
CA THR A 195 -8.79 9.51 -0.52
C THR A 195 -9.99 9.55 0.41
N SER A 196 -10.76 8.47 0.46
CA SER A 196 -11.78 8.26 1.49
C SER A 196 -11.24 7.59 2.76
N ASN A 197 -9.97 7.18 2.75
CA ASN A 197 -9.32 6.49 3.86
C ASN A 197 -8.80 7.51 4.87
N VAL A 198 -9.54 7.71 5.97
CA VAL A 198 -9.21 8.70 7.00
C VAL A 198 -7.84 8.44 7.64
N LEU A 199 -7.50 7.16 7.87
CA LEU A 199 -6.21 6.80 8.43
C LEU A 199 -5.07 7.11 7.44
N ALA A 200 -5.24 6.82 6.16
CA ALA A 200 -4.26 7.19 5.14
C ALA A 200 -4.09 8.71 5.01
N GLY A 201 -5.18 9.46 5.18
CA GLY A 201 -5.14 10.92 5.23
C GLY A 201 -4.26 11.43 6.37
N MET A 202 -4.33 10.81 7.54
CA MET A 202 -3.51 11.14 8.70
C MET A 202 -2.04 10.73 8.49
N GLU A 203 -1.80 9.49 8.07
CA GLU A 203 -0.44 8.93 7.94
C GLU A 203 0.38 9.56 6.81
N TYR A 204 -0.26 9.86 5.67
CA TYR A 204 0.43 10.35 4.46
C TYR A 204 0.08 11.79 4.09
N ALA A 205 -0.64 12.50 4.96
CA ALA A 205 -1.11 13.87 4.71
C ALA A 205 -1.91 14.03 3.40
N ILE A 206 -2.67 12.99 2.99
CA ILE A 206 -3.50 13.02 1.79
C ILE A 206 -4.83 13.69 2.14
N PRO A 207 -5.31 14.66 1.34
CA PRO A 207 -6.63 15.27 1.56
C PRO A 207 -7.73 14.22 1.59
N VAL A 208 -8.62 14.29 2.60
CA VAL A 208 -9.69 13.31 2.79
C VAL A 208 -11.01 13.85 2.25
N THR A 209 -11.76 12.99 1.57
CA THR A 209 -13.11 13.27 1.12
C THR A 209 -14.05 12.11 1.42
N GLY A 210 -15.33 12.37 1.45
CA GLY A 210 -16.35 11.37 1.70
C GLY A 210 -17.66 11.67 1.01
N THR A 211 -18.56 10.69 1.07
CA THR A 211 -19.93 10.80 0.58
C THR A 211 -20.86 10.06 1.53
N MET A 212 -22.16 10.16 1.33
CA MET A 212 -23.15 9.40 2.08
C MET A 212 -23.38 8.01 1.49
N ALA A 213 -23.79 7.06 2.32
CA ALA A 213 -24.19 5.72 1.91
C ALA A 213 -25.70 5.64 1.62
N HIS A 214 -26.15 4.58 0.93
CA HIS A 214 -27.59 4.33 0.70
C HIS A 214 -28.38 4.24 2.02
N SER A 215 -27.81 3.68 3.08
CA SER A 215 -28.44 3.62 4.40
C SER A 215 -28.80 4.98 4.96
N PHE A 216 -27.97 6.01 4.69
CA PHE A 216 -28.31 7.37 5.09
C PHE A 216 -29.52 7.90 4.28
N VAL A 217 -29.50 7.72 2.96
CA VAL A 217 -30.60 8.19 2.09
C VAL A 217 -31.93 7.52 2.46
N THR A 218 -31.92 6.22 2.71
CA THR A 218 -33.12 5.44 3.04
C THR A 218 -33.65 5.67 4.46
N ALA A 219 -32.88 6.33 5.34
CA ALA A 219 -33.33 6.70 6.69
C ALA A 219 -34.29 7.92 6.71
N PHE A 220 -34.44 8.62 5.59
CA PHE A 220 -35.28 9.82 5.48
C PHE A 220 -36.50 9.55 4.60
N ALA A 221 -37.53 10.41 4.74
CA ALA A 221 -38.76 10.31 3.99
C ALA A 221 -38.56 10.52 2.49
N SER A 222 -37.52 11.30 2.10
CA SER A 222 -37.18 11.56 0.71
C SER A 222 -35.66 11.70 0.51
N GLU A 223 -35.22 11.42 -0.71
CA GLU A 223 -33.83 11.64 -1.11
C GLU A 223 -33.42 13.12 -1.05
N LEU A 224 -34.34 14.03 -1.42
CA LEU A 224 -34.13 15.47 -1.34
C LEU A 224 -33.86 15.92 0.11
N GLU A 225 -34.64 15.41 1.07
CA GLU A 225 -34.47 15.71 2.48
C GLU A 225 -33.11 15.22 2.98
N SER A 226 -32.75 13.99 2.66
CA SER A 226 -31.42 13.42 3.03
C SER A 226 -30.27 14.25 2.47
N CYS A 227 -30.32 14.64 1.20
CA CYS A 227 -29.31 15.49 0.57
C CYS A 227 -29.20 16.86 1.25
N ARG A 228 -30.34 17.50 1.56
CA ARG A 228 -30.39 18.79 2.24
C ARG A 228 -29.73 18.72 3.63
N LEU A 229 -30.15 17.76 4.44
CA LEU A 229 -29.63 17.60 5.81
C LEU A 229 -28.15 17.22 5.83
N PHE A 230 -27.71 16.38 4.88
CA PHE A 230 -26.29 16.07 4.75
C PHE A 230 -25.44 17.29 4.40
N ALA A 231 -25.90 18.10 3.44
CA ALA A 231 -25.20 19.31 3.02
C ALA A 231 -25.20 20.41 4.09
N GLU A 232 -26.23 20.46 4.95
CA GLU A 232 -26.27 21.36 6.12
C GLU A 232 -25.28 20.93 7.21
N THR A 233 -25.07 19.60 7.37
CA THR A 233 -24.17 19.01 8.37
C THR A 233 -22.70 19.07 7.92
N VAL A 234 -22.43 18.84 6.63
CA VAL A 234 -21.08 18.80 6.04
C VAL A 234 -20.95 19.87 4.96
N PRO A 235 -20.82 21.15 5.36
CA PRO A 235 -20.93 22.27 4.42
C PRO A 235 -19.76 22.41 3.45
N ALA A 236 -18.58 21.90 3.80
CA ALA A 236 -17.38 22.00 2.96
C ALA A 236 -17.11 20.70 2.21
N GLY A 237 -17.29 20.70 0.89
CA GLY A 237 -16.91 19.56 0.04
C GLY A 237 -17.86 18.36 0.13
N ALA A 238 -19.12 18.57 0.46
CA ALA A 238 -20.13 17.51 0.51
C ALA A 238 -20.34 16.89 -0.88
N VAL A 239 -19.93 15.62 -1.05
CA VAL A 239 -20.23 14.84 -2.24
C VAL A 239 -21.57 14.14 -2.03
N LEU A 240 -22.60 14.61 -2.73
CA LEU A 240 -23.94 14.04 -2.68
C LEU A 240 -24.02 12.83 -3.61
N ARG A 241 -24.54 11.71 -3.09
CA ARG A 241 -24.72 10.47 -3.84
C ARG A 241 -26.18 10.20 -4.14
N ARG A 242 -26.50 9.91 -5.39
CA ARG A 242 -27.81 9.45 -5.83
C ARG A 242 -28.10 8.03 -5.34
N HIS A 243 -29.33 7.79 -4.87
CA HIS A 243 -29.75 6.46 -4.41
C HIS A 243 -30.09 5.52 -5.58
N ARG A 244 -30.75 6.03 -6.62
CA ARG A 244 -31.13 5.28 -7.82
C ARG A 244 -30.56 5.93 -9.07
N ASP A 245 -29.88 5.13 -9.89
CA ASP A 245 -29.32 5.59 -11.16
C ASP A 245 -30.38 5.78 -12.25
N ASP A 246 -31.61 5.26 -12.03
CA ASP A 246 -32.71 5.12 -12.99
C ASP A 246 -33.86 6.12 -12.77
N THR A 247 -33.81 7.00 -11.75
CA THR A 247 -34.87 8.01 -11.53
C THR A 247 -34.53 9.33 -12.19
N VAL A 248 -35.39 9.78 -13.10
CA VAL A 248 -35.28 11.06 -13.83
C VAL A 248 -35.33 12.30 -12.90
N ALA A 249 -35.91 12.15 -11.71
CA ALA A 249 -36.04 13.24 -10.74
C ALA A 249 -34.75 13.57 -9.97
N ALA A 250 -33.86 12.60 -9.76
CA ALA A 250 -32.67 12.78 -8.92
C ALA A 250 -31.65 13.83 -9.43
N PRO A 251 -31.40 14.02 -10.75
CA PRO A 251 -30.56 15.11 -11.24
C PRO A 251 -31.14 16.49 -10.92
N HIS A 252 -32.44 16.67 -11.07
CA HIS A 252 -33.12 17.96 -10.76
C HIS A 252 -33.06 18.28 -9.28
N GLN A 253 -33.24 17.30 -8.41
CA GLN A 253 -33.13 17.46 -6.96
C GLN A 253 -31.70 17.82 -6.51
N ALA A 254 -30.68 17.20 -7.09
CA ALA A 254 -29.29 17.56 -6.81
C ALA A 254 -28.94 18.98 -7.24
N VAL A 255 -29.44 19.42 -8.42
CA VAL A 255 -29.31 20.81 -8.92
C VAL A 255 -30.05 21.80 -8.01
N GLU A 256 -31.26 21.46 -7.55
CA GLU A 256 -32.01 22.27 -6.63
C GLU A 256 -31.28 22.48 -5.29
N VAL A 257 -30.74 21.42 -4.69
CA VAL A 257 -29.92 21.51 -3.46
C VAL A 257 -28.68 22.37 -3.70
N ALA A 258 -27.94 22.12 -4.79
CA ALA A 258 -26.77 22.91 -5.15
C ALA A 258 -27.10 24.40 -5.36
N GLY A 259 -28.21 24.71 -6.04
CA GLY A 259 -28.68 26.08 -6.24
C GLY A 259 -29.02 26.79 -4.92
N ARG A 260 -29.69 26.11 -4.00
CA ARG A 260 -30.01 26.66 -2.67
C ARG A 260 -28.74 26.88 -1.82
N LEU A 261 -27.76 25.94 -1.85
CA LEU A 261 -26.50 26.11 -1.13
C LEU A 261 -25.67 27.27 -1.69
N ALA A 262 -25.64 27.44 -3.02
CA ALA A 262 -24.95 28.54 -3.67
C ALA A 262 -25.59 29.90 -3.30
N SER A 263 -26.93 29.97 -3.23
CA SER A 263 -27.66 31.20 -2.81
C SER A 263 -27.41 31.57 -1.34
N GLN A 264 -26.96 30.59 -0.50
CA GLN A 264 -26.61 30.81 0.90
C GLN A 264 -25.09 31.09 1.09
N GLY A 265 -24.34 31.33 0.01
CA GLY A 265 -22.89 31.57 0.03
C GLY A 265 -22.05 30.34 0.36
N ARG A 266 -22.64 29.16 0.29
CA ARG A 266 -21.95 27.86 0.48
C ARG A 266 -21.58 27.30 -0.91
N ARG A 267 -20.31 27.18 -1.18
CA ARG A 267 -19.74 26.58 -2.40
C ARG A 267 -19.25 25.16 -2.14
#